data_6bb19a079edab5ebad2368a1fbeadf44
#
_entry.id   6bb19a079edab5ebad2368a1fbeadf44
#
_cell.length_a   1.000
_cell.length_b   1.000
_cell.length_c   1.000
_cell.angle_alpha   90.00
_cell.angle_beta   90.00
_cell.angle_gamma   90.00
#
_symmetry.space_group_name_H-M   'P 1'
#
loop_
_entity.id
_entity.type
_entity.pdbx_description
1 polymer ?
#
loop_
_entity_poly.entity_id
_entity_poly.type
_entity_poly.pdbx_seq_one_letter_code
_entity_poly.pdbx_strand_id
1 'polypeptide(L)'
;MTSFDYDLFVIGGGSGGVRAARIAAGHGARVALAEEHRVGGTCVIRGCVPKKFMVMASDFAHQFKTAEGYGWTVEASFDWPKFIQTKDVEIARLSGIYVANLGK
;
A
#
# COMPACT_ATOMS: atom_id res chain seq x y z
N MET A 1 -37.86 16.54 -11.15
CA MET A 1 -36.41 16.26 -11.32
C MET A 1 -35.93 15.42 -10.15
N THR A 2 -35.16 14.39 -10.45
CA THR A 2 -34.52 13.57 -9.42
C THR A 2 -33.24 14.29 -8.93
N SER A 3 -33.11 14.47 -7.62
CA SER A 3 -31.86 14.99 -7.05
C SER A 3 -31.03 13.84 -6.47
N PHE A 4 -29.73 13.96 -6.57
CA PHE A 4 -28.79 13.00 -6.05
C PHE A 4 -27.87 13.65 -5.02
N ASP A 5 -27.53 12.92 -3.97
CA ASP A 5 -26.61 13.40 -2.94
C ASP A 5 -25.17 13.49 -3.45
N TYR A 6 -24.81 12.62 -4.38
CA TYR A 6 -23.48 12.53 -4.96
C TYR A 6 -23.52 12.55 -6.49
N ASP A 7 -22.48 13.10 -7.09
CA ASP A 7 -22.30 13.08 -8.55
C ASP A 7 -21.65 11.78 -9.02
N LEU A 8 -20.84 11.16 -8.17
CA LEU A 8 -20.17 9.88 -8.41
C LEU A 8 -20.14 9.05 -7.14
N PHE A 9 -20.52 7.80 -7.24
CA PHE A 9 -20.39 6.81 -6.16
C PHE A 9 -19.46 5.70 -6.62
N VAL A 10 -18.33 5.52 -5.92
CA VAL A 10 -17.29 4.55 -6.26
C VAL A 10 -17.43 3.31 -5.37
N ILE A 11 -17.56 2.16 -5.99
CA ILE A 11 -17.60 0.88 -5.28
C ILE A 11 -16.23 0.23 -5.38
N GLY A 12 -15.52 0.19 -4.27
CA GLY A 12 -14.18 -0.36 -4.16
C GLY A 12 -13.09 0.69 -3.94
N GLY A 13 -12.33 0.52 -2.87
CA GLY A 13 -11.22 1.41 -2.46
C GLY A 13 -9.85 0.87 -2.83
N GLY A 14 -9.72 0.18 -3.95
CA GLY A 14 -8.46 -0.22 -4.52
C GLY A 14 -7.80 0.89 -5.36
N SER A 15 -6.79 0.54 -6.12
CA SER A 15 -6.01 1.51 -6.92
C SER A 15 -6.88 2.30 -7.89
N GLY A 16 -7.78 1.63 -8.59
CA GLY A 16 -8.69 2.27 -9.55
C GLY A 16 -9.73 3.15 -8.87
N GLY A 17 -10.38 2.64 -7.82
CA GLY A 17 -11.43 3.35 -7.10
C GLY A 17 -10.92 4.60 -6.39
N VAL A 18 -9.80 4.49 -5.68
CA VAL A 18 -9.17 5.63 -5.01
C VAL A 18 -8.78 6.71 -6.02
N ARG A 19 -8.18 6.33 -7.14
CA ARG A 19 -7.79 7.29 -8.16
C ARG A 19 -9.01 7.95 -8.79
N ALA A 20 -10.02 7.18 -9.17
CA ALA A 20 -11.24 7.71 -9.76
C ALA A 20 -11.94 8.70 -8.83
N ALA A 21 -12.10 8.34 -7.56
CA ALA A 21 -12.73 9.18 -6.56
C ALA A 21 -11.96 10.51 -6.37
N ARG A 22 -10.64 10.43 -6.21
CA ARG A 22 -9.82 11.62 -5.98
C ARG A 22 -9.75 12.55 -7.19
N ILE A 23 -9.62 11.99 -8.39
CA ILE A 23 -9.59 12.79 -9.62
C ILE A 23 -10.93 13.50 -9.83
N ALA A 24 -12.05 12.78 -9.70
CA ALA A 24 -13.38 13.37 -9.85
C ALA A 24 -13.63 14.48 -8.81
N ALA A 25 -13.28 14.24 -7.55
CA ALA A 25 -13.42 15.24 -6.50
C ALA A 25 -12.55 16.48 -6.75
N GLY A 26 -11.35 16.29 -7.29
CA GLY A 26 -10.46 17.38 -7.69
C GLY A 26 -11.04 18.28 -8.79
N HIS A 27 -11.97 17.76 -9.56
CA HIS A 27 -12.72 18.52 -10.57
C HIS A 27 -14.06 19.07 -10.04
N GLY A 28 -14.29 18.97 -8.74
CA GLY A 28 -15.47 19.56 -8.10
C GLY A 28 -16.67 18.63 -7.95
N ALA A 29 -16.54 17.36 -8.31
CA ALA A 29 -17.61 16.39 -8.12
C ALA A 29 -17.80 16.05 -6.64
N ARG A 30 -19.06 15.85 -6.24
CA ARG A 30 -19.41 15.29 -4.93
C ARG A 30 -19.30 13.78 -5.02
N VAL A 31 -18.29 13.20 -4.35
CA VAL A 31 -17.94 11.79 -4.49
C VAL A 31 -18.11 11.07 -3.17
N ALA A 32 -18.71 9.88 -3.22
CA ALA A 32 -18.67 8.91 -2.13
C ALA A 32 -17.95 7.65 -2.60
N LEU A 33 -17.27 6.98 -1.68
CA LEU A 33 -16.57 5.71 -1.93
C LEU A 33 -16.93 4.71 -0.85
N ALA A 34 -17.25 3.50 -1.27
CA ALA A 34 -17.49 2.38 -0.37
C ALA A 34 -16.43 1.30 -0.57
N GLU A 35 -15.88 0.79 0.53
CA GLU A 35 -14.94 -0.33 0.57
C GLU A 35 -15.37 -1.31 1.65
N GLU A 36 -15.48 -2.59 1.28
CA GLU A 36 -15.97 -3.61 2.21
C GLU A 36 -14.90 -4.13 3.18
N HIS A 37 -13.62 -3.87 2.92
CA HIS A 37 -12.53 -4.38 3.72
C HIS A 37 -11.53 -3.27 4.06
N ARG A 38 -10.33 -3.27 3.49
CA ARG A 38 -9.29 -2.28 3.76
C ARG A 38 -9.03 -1.42 2.52
N VAL A 39 -8.95 -0.11 2.73
CA VAL A 39 -8.61 0.82 1.64
C VAL A 39 -7.17 0.57 1.19
N GLY A 40 -6.98 0.52 -0.11
CA GLY A 40 -5.71 0.26 -0.78
C GLY A 40 -5.79 -0.88 -1.79
N GLY A 41 -6.72 -1.82 -1.59
CA GLY A 41 -6.98 -2.94 -2.50
C GLY A 41 -5.83 -3.93 -2.58
N THR A 42 -5.84 -4.76 -3.60
CA THR A 42 -4.84 -5.82 -3.79
C THR A 42 -3.43 -5.27 -3.84
N CYS A 43 -3.18 -4.18 -4.55
CA CYS A 43 -1.84 -3.62 -4.72
C CYS A 43 -1.22 -3.23 -3.37
N VAL A 44 -1.93 -2.47 -2.55
CA VAL A 44 -1.40 -1.99 -1.26
C VAL A 44 -1.36 -3.10 -0.22
N ILE A 45 -2.42 -3.91 -0.13
CA ILE A 45 -2.61 -4.83 0.99
C ILE A 45 -1.88 -6.16 0.78
N ARG A 46 -1.92 -6.70 -0.43
CA ARG A 46 -1.42 -8.07 -0.70
C ARG A 46 -0.73 -8.25 -2.04
N GLY A 47 -0.34 -7.18 -2.70
CA GLY A 47 0.25 -7.22 -4.05
C GLY A 47 1.52 -6.40 -4.17
N CYS A 48 1.44 -5.30 -4.91
CA CYS A 48 2.61 -4.51 -5.33
C CYS A 48 3.48 -4.03 -4.17
N VAL A 49 2.88 -3.57 -3.08
CA VAL A 49 3.61 -3.02 -1.94
C VAL A 49 4.26 -4.13 -1.11
N PRO A 50 3.54 -5.14 -0.60
CA PRO A 50 4.19 -6.22 0.14
C PRO A 50 5.19 -7.01 -0.71
N LYS A 51 4.94 -7.18 -1.99
CA LYS A 51 5.91 -7.81 -2.91
C LYS A 51 7.23 -7.05 -2.92
N LYS A 52 7.19 -5.73 -2.98
CA LYS A 52 8.39 -4.90 -3.00
C LYS A 52 9.20 -5.04 -1.71
N PHE A 53 8.54 -5.08 -0.55
CA PHE A 53 9.21 -5.34 0.72
C PHE A 53 9.94 -6.70 0.71
N MET A 54 9.29 -7.73 0.18
CA MET A 54 9.90 -9.05 0.08
C MET A 54 11.13 -9.07 -0.84
N VAL A 55 11.04 -8.39 -1.97
CA VAL A 55 12.17 -8.26 -2.92
C VAL A 55 13.33 -7.52 -2.25
N MET A 56 13.07 -6.40 -1.57
CA MET A 56 14.10 -5.64 -0.88
C MET A 56 14.74 -6.45 0.26
N ALA A 57 13.94 -7.19 1.02
CA ALA A 57 14.46 -8.04 2.10
C ALA A 57 15.37 -9.14 1.54
N SER A 58 15.01 -9.76 0.44
CA SER A 58 15.81 -10.81 -0.19
C SER A 58 17.12 -10.28 -0.77
N ASP A 59 17.15 -9.04 -1.21
CA ASP A 59 18.34 -8.42 -1.81
C ASP A 59 19.49 -8.27 -0.81
N PHE A 60 19.20 -8.09 0.47
CA PHE A 60 20.24 -8.03 1.51
C PHE A 60 21.08 -9.31 1.56
N ALA A 61 20.49 -10.48 1.33
CA ALA A 61 21.24 -11.73 1.30
C ALA A 61 22.29 -11.72 0.18
N HIS A 62 21.95 -11.19 -0.98
CA HIS A 62 22.91 -11.01 -2.08
C HIS A 62 23.99 -10.00 -1.74
N GLN A 63 23.63 -8.89 -1.10
CA GLN A 63 24.56 -7.85 -0.71
C GLN A 63 25.55 -8.35 0.34
N PHE A 64 25.12 -9.15 1.31
CA PHE A 64 26.02 -9.76 2.32
C PHE A 64 27.06 -10.64 1.66
N LYS A 65 26.66 -11.43 0.67
CA LYS A 65 27.58 -12.27 -0.08
C LYS A 65 28.58 -11.44 -0.90
N THR A 66 28.11 -10.37 -1.54
CA THR A 66 28.95 -9.45 -2.30
C THR A 66 29.93 -8.74 -1.39
N ALA A 67 29.52 -8.35 -0.19
CA ALA A 67 30.36 -7.64 0.77
C ALA A 67 31.60 -8.43 1.16
N GLU A 68 31.53 -9.75 1.21
CA GLU A 68 32.68 -10.62 1.51
C GLU A 68 33.81 -10.43 0.50
N GLY A 69 33.48 -10.19 -0.78
CA GLY A 69 34.46 -9.88 -1.83
C GLY A 69 35.20 -8.56 -1.63
N TYR A 70 34.68 -7.68 -0.78
CA TYR A 70 35.28 -6.38 -0.45
C TYR A 70 35.93 -6.36 0.94
N GLY A 71 36.16 -7.52 1.53
CA GLY A 71 36.85 -7.65 2.79
C GLY A 71 35.99 -7.61 4.04
N TRP A 72 34.67 -7.60 3.89
CA TRP A 72 33.75 -7.66 5.02
C TRP A 72 33.57 -9.11 5.48
N THR A 73 33.57 -9.31 6.79
CA THR A 73 33.11 -10.56 7.39
C THR A 73 31.68 -10.37 7.86
N VAL A 74 30.73 -11.13 7.30
CA VAL A 74 29.30 -10.95 7.58
C VAL A 74 28.75 -12.21 8.22
N GLU A 75 28.19 -12.06 9.42
CA GLU A 75 27.33 -13.05 10.05
C GLU A 75 25.89 -12.57 9.99
N ALA A 76 25.03 -13.27 9.28
CA ALA A 76 23.66 -12.84 9.07
C ALA A 76 22.68 -13.87 9.61
N SER A 77 21.60 -13.40 10.26
CA SER A 77 20.46 -14.20 10.63
C SER A 77 19.19 -13.49 10.19
N PHE A 78 18.14 -14.23 9.92
CA PHE A 78 16.87 -13.69 9.46
C PHE A 78 15.73 -14.16 10.37
N ASP A 79 14.91 -13.19 10.82
CA ASP A 79 13.74 -13.44 11.66
C ASP A 79 12.48 -13.17 10.82
N TRP A 80 11.86 -14.21 10.31
CA TRP A 80 10.66 -14.12 9.49
C TRP A 80 9.48 -13.47 10.22
N PRO A 81 9.11 -13.88 11.45
CA PRO A 81 8.03 -13.22 12.18
C PRO A 81 8.24 -11.73 12.36
N LYS A 82 9.45 -11.31 12.68
CA LYS A 82 9.79 -9.87 12.83
C LYS A 82 9.59 -9.12 11.52
N PHE A 83 10.06 -9.68 10.41
CA PHE A 83 9.89 -9.06 9.09
C PHE A 83 8.41 -8.92 8.73
N ILE A 84 7.62 -9.96 8.94
CA ILE A 84 6.17 -9.93 8.65
C ILE A 84 5.47 -8.88 9.51
N GLN A 85 5.80 -8.79 10.79
CA GLN A 85 5.23 -7.78 11.69
C GLN A 85 5.55 -6.35 11.20
N THR A 86 6.78 -6.09 10.83
CA THR A 86 7.20 -4.79 10.32
C THR A 86 6.46 -4.45 9.02
N LYS A 87 6.35 -5.40 8.11
CA LYS A 87 5.61 -5.25 6.87
C LYS A 87 4.13 -4.94 7.14
N ASP A 88 3.50 -5.67 8.04
CA ASP A 88 2.08 -5.50 8.35
C ASP A 88 1.79 -4.12 8.96
N VAL A 89 2.66 -3.64 9.85
CA VAL A 89 2.56 -2.29 10.43
C VAL A 89 2.66 -1.23 9.33
N GLU A 90 3.60 -1.36 8.43
CA GLU A 90 3.80 -0.39 7.36
C GLU A 90 2.64 -0.38 6.35
N ILE A 91 2.10 -1.54 6.01
CA ILE A 91 0.93 -1.63 5.14
C ILE A 91 -0.30 -1.01 5.81
N ALA A 92 -0.51 -1.25 7.10
CA ALA A 92 -1.59 -0.63 7.86
C ALA A 92 -1.44 0.89 7.88
N ARG A 93 -0.24 1.40 8.06
CA ARG A 93 0.05 2.83 8.00
C ARG A 93 -0.30 3.42 6.63
N LEU A 94 0.11 2.77 5.56
CA LEU A 94 -0.15 3.24 4.20
C LEU A 94 -1.65 3.23 3.88
N SER A 95 -2.37 2.19 4.27
CA SER A 95 -3.82 2.13 4.13
C SER A 95 -4.50 3.27 4.89
N GLY A 96 -4.03 3.59 6.09
CA GLY A 96 -4.50 4.72 6.88
C GLY A 96 -4.28 6.07 6.20
N ILE A 97 -3.16 6.24 5.50
CA ILE A 97 -2.89 7.45 4.71
C ILE A 97 -3.90 7.58 3.56
N TYR A 98 -4.22 6.48 2.89
CA TYR A 98 -5.23 6.48 1.84
C TYR A 98 -6.60 6.89 2.37
N VAL A 99 -7.02 6.36 3.52
CA VAL A 99 -8.26 6.76 4.19
C VAL A 99 -8.26 8.25 4.50
N ALA A 100 -7.18 8.76 5.10
CA ALA A 100 -7.05 10.17 5.43
C ALA A 100 -7.11 11.07 4.20
N ASN A 101 -6.46 10.67 3.11
CA ASN A 101 -6.47 11.43 1.85
C ASN A 101 -7.84 11.43 1.19
N LEU A 102 -8.61 10.36 1.30
CA LEU A 102 -9.97 10.29 0.79
C LEU A 102 -10.91 11.21 1.57
N GLY A 103 -10.62 11.48 2.84
CA GLY A 103 -11.41 12.38 3.67
C GLY A 103 -11.17 13.87 3.40
N LYS A 104 -10.22 14.21 2.57
CA LYS A 104 -9.95 15.61 2.19
C LYS A 104 -10.78 16.05 1.00
#